data_12b743dc4daeef402a143b23ac3e5955
#
_entry.id   12b743dc4daeef402a143b23ac3e5955
#
_cell.length_a   1.000
_cell.length_b   1.000
_cell.length_c   1.000
_cell.angle_alpha   90.00
_cell.angle_beta   90.00
_cell.angle_gamma   90.00
#
_symmetry.space_group_name_H-M   'P 1'
#
loop_
_entity.id
_entity.type
_entity.pdbx_description
1 polymer ?
#
loop_
_entity_poly.entity_id
_entity_poly.type
_entity_poly.pdbx_seq_one_letter_code
_entity_poly.pdbx_strand_id
1 'polypeptide(L)'
;SESSTGVSFMLSSGEIENSTLDNLQLEFTKDNIVTKKFWLGTDRFGRDLLSRLLAGTRVTFGVGLIAVIISLFVGTLLGSLAGFFRGKVDQAVVWLINVVWSIPTLLLVIAITLVLGKGFEQVFIAVGLTMWVDVARIVRGQLFSVRELEFVSAGKALGFSATRIVSRHMLPNIMGPVLVIAAANFSTAILLEAGLSFLGIGAQPPTPSWGAMIKENYGYIIIPGSAHLAIFPGLAIMLLTMAFTFVANGLRDAMDSRTQFTISG
;
A
#
# COMPACT_ATOMS: atom_id res chain seq x y z
N SER A 1 54.74 15.64 38.51
CA SER A 1 55.03 15.65 37.07
C SER A 1 54.30 14.50 36.42
N GLU A 2 53.16 14.78 35.88
CA GLU A 2 52.39 13.86 35.04
C GLU A 2 53.14 13.69 33.73
N SER A 3 53.66 12.49 33.50
CA SER A 3 54.26 12.12 32.23
C SER A 3 53.11 11.99 31.20
N SER A 4 52.98 12.96 30.32
CA SER A 4 52.14 12.84 29.16
C SER A 4 52.63 11.66 28.31
N THR A 5 51.87 10.57 28.27
CA THR A 5 52.20 9.38 27.47
C THR A 5 52.07 9.77 25.99
N GLY A 6 53.22 10.04 25.35
CA GLY A 6 53.28 10.24 23.92
C GLY A 6 53.08 8.93 23.18
N VAL A 7 52.27 8.95 22.13
CA VAL A 7 52.02 7.79 21.25
C VAL A 7 52.59 8.17 19.87
N SER A 8 53.42 7.27 19.33
CA SER A 8 53.93 7.38 17.99
C SER A 8 53.13 6.45 17.05
N PHE A 9 52.58 6.94 15.97
CA PHE A 9 51.87 6.13 14.98
C PHE A 9 52.34 6.46 13.57
N MET A 10 52.31 5.49 12.71
CA MET A 10 52.74 5.65 11.33
C MET A 10 51.51 5.95 10.45
N LEU A 11 51.53 7.07 9.75
CA LEU A 11 50.53 7.43 8.76
C LEU A 11 50.61 6.50 7.52
N SER A 12 49.55 6.42 6.75
CA SER A 12 49.51 5.67 5.49
C SER A 12 50.52 6.17 4.46
N SER A 13 51.03 7.38 4.65
CA SER A 13 52.14 7.98 3.90
C SER A 13 53.53 7.46 4.26
N GLY A 14 53.63 6.69 5.37
CA GLY A 14 54.90 6.20 5.91
C GLY A 14 55.62 7.19 6.87
N GLU A 15 55.03 8.32 7.16
CA GLU A 15 55.56 9.29 8.13
C GLU A 15 55.16 8.88 9.55
N ILE A 16 56.09 9.10 10.52
CA ILE A 16 55.86 8.85 11.95
C ILE A 16 55.44 10.14 12.61
N GLU A 17 54.23 10.20 13.11
CA GLU A 17 53.69 11.32 13.85
C GLU A 17 53.67 11.00 15.35
N ASN A 18 54.18 11.94 16.16
CA ASN A 18 54.21 11.84 17.62
C ASN A 18 53.14 12.80 18.16
N SER A 19 52.15 12.23 18.87
CA SER A 19 51.12 13.04 19.53
C SER A 19 50.88 12.56 20.95
N THR A 20 50.38 13.45 21.80
CA THR A 20 49.93 13.04 23.14
C THR A 20 48.51 12.41 23.04
N LEU A 21 48.21 11.48 23.97
CA LEU A 21 46.92 10.84 24.06
C LEU A 21 45.76 11.85 24.12
N ASP A 22 45.95 12.95 24.85
CA ASP A 22 44.93 14.03 24.93
C ASP A 22 44.67 14.74 23.61
N ASN A 23 45.75 15.01 22.87
CA ASN A 23 45.62 15.62 21.55
C ASN A 23 44.94 14.68 20.54
N LEU A 24 45.30 13.42 20.53
CA LEU A 24 44.66 12.37 19.72
C LEU A 24 43.19 12.22 20.06
N GLN A 25 42.82 12.26 21.34
CA GLN A 25 41.44 12.20 21.78
C GLN A 25 40.65 13.45 21.34
N LEU A 26 41.27 14.65 21.47
CA LEU A 26 40.66 15.90 21.04
C LEU A 26 40.46 15.95 19.52
N GLU A 27 41.44 15.54 18.76
CA GLU A 27 41.39 15.50 17.29
C GLU A 27 40.38 14.44 16.81
N PHE A 28 40.44 13.26 17.38
CA PHE A 28 39.45 12.19 17.11
C PHE A 28 38.05 12.64 17.45
N THR A 29 37.81 13.29 18.59
CA THR A 29 36.52 13.78 19.02
C THR A 29 35.99 14.89 18.13
N LYS A 30 36.91 15.81 17.69
CA LYS A 30 36.55 17.00 16.92
C LYS A 30 36.22 16.66 15.47
N ASP A 31 36.95 15.76 14.83
CA ASP A 31 36.84 15.47 13.40
C ASP A 31 35.96 14.22 13.10
N ASN A 32 35.86 13.27 14.06
CA ASN A 32 35.20 11.98 13.81
C ASN A 32 33.86 11.81 14.57
N ILE A 33 33.54 12.65 15.56
CA ILE A 33 32.26 12.58 16.26
C ILE A 33 31.30 13.61 15.68
N VAL A 34 30.42 13.15 14.82
CA VAL A 34 29.32 13.96 14.27
C VAL A 34 28.07 13.77 15.10
N THR A 35 27.65 14.80 15.83
CA THR A 35 26.39 14.78 16.58
C THR A 35 25.24 15.12 15.65
N LYS A 36 24.36 14.17 15.39
CA LYS A 36 23.11 14.38 14.64
C LYS A 36 21.92 14.34 15.59
N LYS A 37 21.01 15.31 15.45
CA LYS A 37 19.74 15.33 16.19
C LYS A 37 18.67 14.59 15.39
N PHE A 38 18.12 13.51 15.94
CA PHE A 38 17.03 12.75 15.34
C PHE A 38 15.71 13.14 16.01
N TRP A 39 14.76 13.68 15.24
CA TRP A 39 13.49 14.23 15.76
C TRP A 39 12.59 13.19 16.44
N LEU A 40 12.53 11.98 15.88
CA LEU A 40 11.77 10.86 16.44
C LEU A 40 12.67 9.79 17.05
N GLY A 41 13.96 10.11 17.25
CA GLY A 41 14.94 9.15 17.75
C GLY A 41 15.40 8.16 16.67
N THR A 42 16.11 7.14 17.13
CA THR A 42 16.67 6.07 16.29
C THR A 42 16.10 4.72 16.68
N ASP A 43 16.07 3.79 15.71
CA ASP A 43 15.77 2.40 16.00
C ASP A 43 16.97 1.69 16.66
N ARG A 44 16.80 0.39 16.96
CA ARG A 44 17.85 -0.44 17.59
C ARG A 44 19.17 -0.54 16.78
N PHE A 45 19.16 -0.15 15.53
CA PHE A 45 20.32 -0.15 14.63
C PHE A 45 20.89 1.26 14.42
N GLY A 46 20.45 2.26 15.19
CA GLY A 46 20.88 3.65 15.05
C GLY A 46 20.32 4.37 13.81
N ARG A 47 19.34 3.77 13.10
CA ARG A 47 18.73 4.38 11.90
C ARG A 47 17.66 5.38 12.31
N ASP A 48 17.62 6.54 11.64
CA ASP A 48 16.63 7.60 11.88
C ASP A 48 15.20 7.10 11.63
N LEU A 49 14.35 7.16 12.66
CA LEU A 49 12.98 6.70 12.60
C LEU A 49 12.12 7.53 11.65
N LEU A 50 12.28 8.87 11.65
CA LEU A 50 11.52 9.76 10.78
C LEU A 50 11.82 9.50 9.30
N SER A 51 13.09 9.40 8.94
CA SER A 51 13.50 9.08 7.57
C SER A 51 12.94 7.73 7.12
N ARG A 52 12.90 6.72 8.00
CA ARG A 52 12.31 5.42 7.70
C ARG A 52 10.79 5.47 7.55
N LEU A 53 10.10 6.27 8.36
CA LEU A 53 8.66 6.49 8.22
C LEU A 53 8.33 7.13 6.87
N LEU A 54 9.06 8.17 6.48
CA LEU A 54 8.87 8.84 5.19
C LEU A 54 9.22 7.93 4.00
N ALA A 55 10.29 7.16 4.08
CA ALA A 55 10.64 6.18 3.06
C ALA A 55 9.60 5.05 2.98
N GLY A 56 9.10 4.58 4.14
CA GLY A 56 8.02 3.58 4.24
C GLY A 56 6.72 4.03 3.59
N THR A 57 6.42 5.34 3.59
CA THR A 57 5.25 5.88 2.88
C THR A 57 5.26 5.51 1.40
N ARG A 58 6.41 5.62 0.72
CA ARG A 58 6.53 5.28 -0.70
C ARG A 58 6.21 3.81 -0.95
N VAL A 59 6.68 2.94 -0.06
CA VAL A 59 6.47 1.49 -0.16
C VAL A 59 4.99 1.16 0.05
N THR A 60 4.43 1.57 1.17
CA THR A 60 3.04 1.28 1.54
C THR A 60 2.05 1.90 0.54
N PHE A 61 2.27 3.16 0.12
CA PHE A 61 1.44 3.82 -0.89
C PHE A 61 1.57 3.16 -2.26
N GLY A 62 2.79 2.78 -2.66
CA GLY A 62 3.07 2.11 -3.92
C GLY A 62 2.36 0.76 -4.02
N VAL A 63 2.40 -0.06 -2.95
CA VAL A 63 1.65 -1.32 -2.89
C VAL A 63 0.16 -1.08 -3.07
N GLY A 64 -0.41 -0.15 -2.29
CA GLY A 64 -1.83 0.18 -2.37
C GLY A 64 -2.24 0.60 -3.78
N LEU A 65 -1.48 1.50 -4.40
CA LEU A 65 -1.78 2.01 -5.74
C LEU A 65 -1.72 0.91 -6.82
N ILE A 66 -0.63 0.14 -6.85
CA ILE A 66 -0.46 -0.90 -7.87
C ILE A 66 -1.48 -2.03 -7.69
N ALA A 67 -1.74 -2.45 -6.45
CA ALA A 67 -2.76 -3.44 -6.16
C ALA A 67 -4.15 -3.00 -6.62
N VAL A 68 -4.52 -1.73 -6.38
CA VAL A 68 -5.78 -1.16 -6.85
C VAL A 68 -5.85 -1.12 -8.37
N ILE A 69 -4.78 -0.70 -9.06
CA ILE A 69 -4.74 -0.70 -10.53
C ILE A 69 -4.96 -2.10 -11.09
N ILE A 70 -4.27 -3.12 -10.55
CA ILE A 70 -4.44 -4.51 -10.97
C ILE A 70 -5.89 -4.97 -10.72
N SER A 71 -6.41 -4.72 -9.53
CA SER A 71 -7.78 -5.11 -9.16
C SER A 71 -8.83 -4.43 -10.02
N LEU A 72 -8.66 -3.15 -10.32
CA LEU A 72 -9.54 -2.39 -11.22
C LEU A 72 -9.50 -2.94 -12.64
N PHE A 73 -8.32 -3.21 -13.17
CA PHE A 73 -8.18 -3.73 -14.52
C PHE A 73 -8.86 -5.10 -14.67
N VAL A 74 -8.49 -6.06 -13.83
CA VAL A 74 -9.05 -7.41 -13.88
C VAL A 74 -10.54 -7.41 -13.54
N GLY A 75 -10.93 -6.70 -12.48
CA GLY A 75 -12.31 -6.65 -12.01
C GLY A 75 -13.25 -5.95 -13.00
N THR A 76 -12.81 -4.84 -13.61
CA THR A 76 -13.59 -4.14 -14.63
C THR A 76 -13.73 -4.99 -15.89
N LEU A 77 -12.67 -5.68 -16.31
CA LEU A 77 -12.72 -6.56 -17.48
C LEU A 77 -13.72 -7.70 -17.25
N LEU A 78 -13.56 -8.49 -16.19
CA LEU A 78 -14.41 -9.65 -15.91
C LEU A 78 -15.84 -9.24 -15.54
N GLY A 79 -16.00 -8.18 -14.75
CA GLY A 79 -17.31 -7.62 -14.41
C GLY A 79 -18.05 -7.10 -15.63
N SER A 80 -17.35 -6.50 -16.59
CA SER A 80 -17.93 -6.03 -17.84
C SER A 80 -18.37 -7.16 -18.74
N LEU A 81 -17.55 -8.21 -18.87
CA LEU A 81 -17.93 -9.42 -19.62
C LEU A 81 -19.19 -10.05 -19.04
N ALA A 82 -19.24 -10.24 -17.73
CA ALA A 82 -20.40 -10.81 -17.06
C ALA A 82 -21.65 -9.94 -17.20
N GLY A 83 -21.53 -8.63 -16.91
CA GLY A 83 -22.64 -7.67 -16.94
C GLY A 83 -23.23 -7.45 -18.33
N PHE A 84 -22.40 -7.43 -19.37
CA PHE A 84 -22.85 -7.19 -20.75
C PHE A 84 -23.40 -8.45 -21.42
N PHE A 85 -22.65 -9.56 -21.43
CA PHE A 85 -23.03 -10.77 -22.19
C PHE A 85 -24.09 -11.61 -21.49
N ARG A 86 -24.15 -11.60 -20.14
CA ARG A 86 -25.09 -12.44 -19.34
C ARG A 86 -24.95 -13.94 -19.63
N GLY A 87 -25.93 -14.73 -19.22
CA GLY A 87 -26.02 -16.16 -19.52
C GLY A 87 -24.81 -16.96 -19.05
N LYS A 88 -24.24 -17.78 -19.93
CA LYS A 88 -23.10 -18.67 -19.60
C LYS A 88 -21.83 -17.90 -19.20
N VAL A 89 -21.59 -16.73 -19.81
CA VAL A 89 -20.42 -15.88 -19.46
C VAL A 89 -20.55 -15.36 -18.03
N ASP A 90 -21.73 -14.85 -17.69
CA ASP A 90 -22.03 -14.40 -16.35
C ASP A 90 -21.91 -15.53 -15.31
N GLN A 91 -22.48 -16.68 -15.60
CA GLN A 91 -22.39 -17.86 -14.73
C GLN A 91 -20.93 -18.28 -14.47
N ALA A 92 -20.09 -18.29 -15.51
CA ALA A 92 -18.68 -18.64 -15.39
C ALA A 92 -17.90 -17.62 -14.52
N VAL A 93 -18.14 -16.31 -14.74
CA VAL A 93 -17.47 -15.27 -13.95
C VAL A 93 -17.96 -15.30 -12.49
N VAL A 94 -19.26 -15.48 -12.25
CA VAL A 94 -19.82 -15.61 -10.89
C VAL A 94 -19.28 -16.84 -10.19
N TRP A 95 -19.16 -17.95 -10.90
CA TRP A 95 -18.53 -19.16 -10.34
C TRP A 95 -17.07 -18.87 -9.91
N LEU A 96 -16.29 -18.22 -10.76
CA LEU A 96 -14.91 -17.84 -10.44
C LEU A 96 -14.85 -16.88 -9.23
N ILE A 97 -15.73 -15.88 -9.18
CA ILE A 97 -15.88 -14.97 -8.03
C ILE A 97 -16.13 -15.78 -6.75
N ASN A 98 -17.06 -16.72 -6.78
CA ASN A 98 -17.42 -17.52 -5.61
C ASN A 98 -16.28 -18.44 -5.17
N VAL A 99 -15.52 -19.02 -6.09
CA VAL A 99 -14.32 -19.82 -5.78
C VAL A 99 -13.29 -18.98 -5.04
N VAL A 100 -12.96 -17.80 -5.57
CA VAL A 100 -11.98 -16.92 -4.93
C VAL A 100 -12.48 -16.42 -3.57
N TRP A 101 -13.76 -16.11 -3.46
CA TRP A 101 -14.38 -15.59 -2.24
C TRP A 101 -14.55 -16.62 -1.12
N SER A 102 -14.56 -17.91 -1.47
CA SER A 102 -14.62 -18.99 -0.48
C SER A 102 -13.31 -19.14 0.32
N ILE A 103 -12.23 -18.56 -0.17
CA ILE A 103 -10.92 -18.58 0.49
C ILE A 103 -10.74 -17.29 1.29
N PRO A 104 -10.37 -17.35 2.58
CA PRO A 104 -10.05 -16.14 3.35
C PRO A 104 -8.96 -15.32 2.64
N THR A 105 -9.26 -14.03 2.37
CA THR A 105 -8.42 -13.16 1.54
C THR A 105 -6.95 -13.17 1.96
N LEU A 106 -6.68 -13.07 3.28
CA LEU A 106 -5.30 -13.07 3.80
C LEU A 106 -4.56 -14.36 3.45
N LEU A 107 -5.23 -15.52 3.57
CA LEU A 107 -4.64 -16.82 3.23
C LEU A 107 -4.36 -16.94 1.74
N LEU A 108 -5.27 -16.44 0.90
CA LEU A 108 -5.09 -16.44 -0.55
C LEU A 108 -3.90 -15.56 -0.96
N VAL A 109 -3.79 -14.34 -0.39
CA VAL A 109 -2.65 -13.45 -0.64
C VAL A 109 -1.34 -14.09 -0.21
N ILE A 110 -1.30 -14.73 0.97
CA ILE A 110 -0.12 -15.46 1.45
C ILE A 110 0.25 -16.57 0.46
N ALA A 111 -0.72 -17.39 0.04
CA ALA A 111 -0.47 -18.49 -0.89
C ALA A 111 0.10 -17.98 -2.23
N ILE A 112 -0.50 -16.94 -2.82
CA ILE A 112 -0.01 -16.35 -4.07
C ILE A 112 1.41 -15.76 -3.86
N THR A 113 1.63 -15.03 -2.77
CA THR A 113 2.95 -14.44 -2.48
C THR A 113 4.03 -15.51 -2.31
N LEU A 114 3.73 -16.63 -1.66
CA LEU A 114 4.67 -17.73 -1.50
C LEU A 114 5.02 -18.42 -2.83
N VAL A 115 4.07 -18.52 -3.74
CA VAL A 115 4.30 -19.07 -5.10
C VAL A 115 5.14 -18.11 -5.96
N LEU A 116 4.87 -16.80 -5.87
CA LEU A 116 5.63 -15.79 -6.62
C LEU A 116 7.01 -15.50 -6.01
N GLY A 117 7.27 -15.92 -4.79
CA GLY A 117 8.47 -15.61 -4.01
C GLY A 117 8.24 -14.46 -3.02
N LYS A 118 9.16 -14.32 -2.05
CA LYS A 118 9.08 -13.26 -1.03
C LYS A 118 9.65 -11.96 -1.60
N GLY A 119 8.91 -10.87 -1.45
CA GLY A 119 9.39 -9.56 -1.84
C GLY A 119 8.28 -8.54 -1.97
N PHE A 120 8.70 -7.33 -2.18
CA PHE A 120 7.82 -6.17 -2.30
C PHE A 120 6.90 -6.28 -3.54
N GLU A 121 7.47 -6.63 -4.69
CA GLU A 121 6.73 -6.73 -5.96
C GLU A 121 5.68 -7.83 -5.94
N GLN A 122 6.01 -8.96 -5.35
CA GLN A 122 5.13 -10.13 -5.23
C GLN A 122 3.89 -9.82 -4.40
N VAL A 123 4.06 -9.00 -3.35
CA VAL A 123 2.95 -8.63 -2.46
C VAL A 123 1.89 -7.82 -3.20
N PHE A 124 2.26 -6.77 -3.95
CA PHE A 124 1.24 -5.96 -4.63
C PHE A 124 0.56 -6.70 -5.77
N ILE A 125 1.28 -7.60 -6.46
CA ILE A 125 0.66 -8.49 -7.45
C ILE A 125 -0.35 -9.42 -6.76
N ALA A 126 0.05 -10.09 -5.67
CA ALA A 126 -0.82 -10.99 -4.93
C ALA A 126 -2.06 -10.29 -4.38
N VAL A 127 -1.90 -9.12 -3.76
CA VAL A 127 -3.00 -8.31 -3.25
C VAL A 127 -3.93 -7.87 -4.39
N GLY A 128 -3.39 -7.35 -5.47
CA GLY A 128 -4.19 -6.92 -6.64
C GLY A 128 -4.97 -8.07 -7.28
N LEU A 129 -4.34 -9.26 -7.38
CA LEU A 129 -4.97 -10.47 -7.92
C LEU A 129 -6.01 -11.10 -6.97
N THR A 130 -6.15 -10.66 -5.74
CA THR A 130 -7.22 -11.11 -4.84
C THR A 130 -8.36 -10.12 -4.77
N MET A 131 -8.10 -8.83 -4.92
CA MET A 131 -9.09 -7.76 -4.73
C MET A 131 -9.95 -7.46 -5.97
N TRP A 132 -9.68 -8.10 -7.12
CA TRP A 132 -10.47 -7.91 -8.34
C TRP A 132 -11.94 -8.35 -8.18
N VAL A 133 -12.20 -9.27 -7.26
CA VAL A 133 -13.53 -9.88 -7.04
C VAL A 133 -14.55 -8.82 -6.64
N ASP A 134 -14.22 -7.94 -5.71
CA ASP A 134 -15.11 -6.88 -5.24
C ASP A 134 -15.41 -5.87 -6.36
N VAL A 135 -14.40 -5.52 -7.15
CA VAL A 135 -14.54 -4.65 -8.31
C VAL A 135 -15.44 -5.32 -9.38
N ALA A 136 -15.17 -6.59 -9.71
CA ALA A 136 -15.95 -7.32 -10.71
C ALA A 136 -17.42 -7.41 -10.33
N ARG A 137 -17.72 -7.63 -9.05
CA ARG A 137 -19.09 -7.69 -8.54
C ARG A 137 -19.83 -6.37 -8.69
N ILE A 138 -19.17 -5.26 -8.32
CA ILE A 138 -19.75 -3.92 -8.45
C ILE A 138 -19.97 -3.57 -9.92
N VAL A 139 -18.94 -3.75 -10.76
CA VAL A 139 -19.04 -3.47 -12.20
C VAL A 139 -20.14 -4.30 -12.85
N ARG A 140 -20.21 -5.60 -12.57
CA ARG A 140 -21.27 -6.50 -13.05
C ARG A 140 -22.66 -5.99 -12.64
N GLY A 141 -22.86 -5.68 -11.35
CA GLY A 141 -24.15 -5.21 -10.84
C GLY A 141 -24.58 -3.90 -11.46
N GLN A 142 -23.67 -2.93 -11.57
CA GLN A 142 -23.94 -1.65 -12.20
C GLN A 142 -24.26 -1.78 -13.70
N LEU A 143 -23.53 -2.64 -14.42
CA LEU A 143 -23.76 -2.85 -15.85
C LEU A 143 -25.10 -3.56 -16.12
N PHE A 144 -25.60 -4.37 -15.21
CA PHE A 144 -26.96 -4.92 -15.35
C PHE A 144 -28.03 -3.83 -15.39
N SER A 145 -27.91 -2.80 -14.53
CA SER A 145 -28.84 -1.67 -14.51
C SER A 145 -28.67 -0.77 -15.73
N VAL A 146 -27.43 -0.40 -16.07
CA VAL A 146 -27.12 0.50 -17.20
C VAL A 146 -27.50 -0.12 -18.54
N ARG A 147 -27.41 -1.43 -18.69
CA ARG A 147 -27.74 -2.15 -19.92
C ARG A 147 -29.21 -2.00 -20.35
N GLU A 148 -30.12 -1.80 -19.40
CA GLU A 148 -31.56 -1.63 -19.67
C GLU A 148 -31.92 -0.20 -20.12
N LEU A 149 -30.97 0.74 -20.10
CA LEU A 149 -31.20 2.12 -20.51
C LEU A 149 -31.32 2.26 -22.01
N GLU A 150 -32.13 3.22 -22.47
CA GLU A 150 -32.50 3.45 -23.88
C GLU A 150 -31.30 3.69 -24.79
N PHE A 151 -30.26 4.40 -24.29
CA PHE A 151 -29.07 4.68 -25.11
C PHE A 151 -28.29 3.40 -25.47
N VAL A 152 -28.34 2.35 -24.64
CA VAL A 152 -27.73 1.06 -24.96
C VAL A 152 -28.51 0.34 -26.05
N SER A 153 -29.83 0.38 -25.98
CA SER A 153 -30.72 -0.18 -26.99
C SER A 153 -30.58 0.55 -28.33
N ALA A 154 -30.51 1.88 -28.31
CA ALA A 154 -30.25 2.70 -29.49
C ALA A 154 -28.86 2.38 -30.11
N GLY A 155 -27.82 2.22 -29.29
CA GLY A 155 -26.50 1.86 -29.78
C GLY A 155 -26.47 0.50 -30.49
N LYS A 156 -27.22 -0.49 -29.96
CA LYS A 156 -27.38 -1.80 -30.61
C LYS A 156 -28.13 -1.67 -31.96
N ALA A 157 -29.22 -0.89 -31.99
CA ALA A 157 -30.01 -0.64 -33.23
C ALA A 157 -29.16 0.04 -34.31
N LEU A 158 -28.23 0.91 -33.91
CA LEU A 158 -27.26 1.56 -34.81
C LEU A 158 -26.09 0.66 -35.24
N GLY A 159 -26.05 -0.62 -34.78
CA GLY A 159 -25.04 -1.59 -35.15
C GLY A 159 -23.68 -1.37 -34.45
N PHE A 160 -23.63 -0.66 -33.31
CA PHE A 160 -22.36 -0.51 -32.55
C PHE A 160 -21.88 -1.85 -31.98
N SER A 161 -20.57 -2.08 -32.08
CA SER A 161 -19.95 -3.28 -31.49
C SER A 161 -20.13 -3.30 -29.97
N ALA A 162 -20.17 -4.49 -29.39
CA ALA A 162 -20.25 -4.70 -27.94
C ALA A 162 -19.15 -3.93 -27.18
N THR A 163 -17.91 -4.00 -27.68
CA THR A 163 -16.78 -3.27 -27.10
C THR A 163 -17.02 -1.77 -27.08
N ARG A 164 -17.54 -1.19 -28.17
CA ARG A 164 -17.84 0.24 -28.26
C ARG A 164 -18.94 0.65 -27.26
N ILE A 165 -20.00 -0.15 -27.15
CA ILE A 165 -21.09 0.11 -26.21
C ILE A 165 -20.58 0.06 -24.79
N VAL A 166 -19.83 -0.98 -24.42
CA VAL A 166 -19.31 -1.13 -23.05
C VAL A 166 -18.31 -0.03 -22.74
N SER A 167 -17.25 0.14 -23.53
CA SER A 167 -16.14 1.03 -23.16
C SER A 167 -16.49 2.51 -23.26
N ARG A 168 -17.31 2.91 -24.26
CA ARG A 168 -17.58 4.31 -24.54
C ARG A 168 -18.90 4.83 -23.97
N HIS A 169 -19.83 3.94 -23.67
CA HIS A 169 -21.16 4.35 -23.19
C HIS A 169 -21.49 3.78 -21.80
N MET A 170 -21.23 2.51 -21.50
CA MET A 170 -21.64 1.93 -20.24
C MET A 170 -20.63 2.18 -19.12
N LEU A 171 -19.33 1.91 -19.34
CA LEU A 171 -18.29 2.08 -18.32
C LEU A 171 -18.19 3.53 -17.79
N PRO A 172 -18.22 4.59 -18.63
CA PRO A 172 -18.19 5.95 -18.09
C PRO A 172 -19.35 6.26 -17.15
N ASN A 173 -20.53 5.68 -17.37
CA ASN A 173 -21.71 5.88 -16.53
C ASN A 173 -21.62 5.21 -15.16
N ILE A 174 -20.74 4.23 -14.99
CA ILE A 174 -20.54 3.51 -13.72
C ILE A 174 -19.23 3.88 -13.02
N MET A 175 -18.48 4.86 -13.55
CA MET A 175 -17.18 5.25 -12.94
C MET A 175 -17.31 5.71 -11.48
N GLY A 176 -18.46 6.28 -11.12
CA GLY A 176 -18.73 6.67 -9.76
C GLY A 176 -18.55 5.53 -8.75
N PRO A 177 -19.39 4.53 -8.78
CA PRO A 177 -19.26 3.34 -7.93
C PRO A 177 -17.89 2.65 -8.04
N VAL A 178 -17.26 2.66 -9.22
CA VAL A 178 -15.93 2.09 -9.43
C VAL A 178 -14.84 2.88 -8.69
N LEU A 179 -14.91 4.20 -8.67
CA LEU A 179 -13.97 5.04 -7.92
C LEU A 179 -14.14 4.88 -6.40
N VAL A 180 -15.37 4.74 -5.93
CA VAL A 180 -15.66 4.47 -4.51
C VAL A 180 -15.02 3.16 -4.06
N ILE A 181 -15.21 2.07 -4.82
CA ILE A 181 -14.59 0.79 -4.46
C ILE A 181 -13.07 0.83 -4.60
N ALA A 182 -12.53 1.58 -5.56
CA ALA A 182 -11.09 1.78 -5.70
C ALA A 182 -10.47 2.42 -4.45
N ALA A 183 -11.09 3.47 -3.92
CA ALA A 183 -10.62 4.13 -2.70
C ALA A 183 -10.74 3.22 -1.47
N ALA A 184 -11.82 2.44 -1.34
CA ALA A 184 -11.99 1.45 -0.28
C ALA A 184 -10.94 0.33 -0.38
N ASN A 185 -10.70 -0.18 -1.59
CA ASN A 185 -9.68 -1.20 -1.85
C ASN A 185 -8.27 -0.71 -1.54
N PHE A 186 -7.98 0.58 -1.73
CA PHE A 186 -6.69 1.15 -1.37
C PHE A 186 -6.43 1.02 0.14
N SER A 187 -7.40 1.37 1.00
CA SER A 187 -7.30 1.19 2.45
C SER A 187 -7.06 -0.28 2.82
N THR A 188 -7.80 -1.19 2.20
CA THR A 188 -7.67 -2.63 2.45
C THR A 188 -6.31 -3.16 1.99
N ALA A 189 -5.79 -2.70 0.85
CA ALA A 189 -4.48 -3.10 0.34
C ALA A 189 -3.34 -2.69 1.28
N ILE A 190 -3.41 -1.49 1.89
CA ILE A 190 -2.45 -1.03 2.90
C ILE A 190 -2.46 -1.95 4.12
N LEU A 191 -3.65 -2.32 4.62
CA LEU A 191 -3.78 -3.20 5.78
C LEU A 191 -3.24 -4.61 5.48
N LEU A 192 -3.52 -5.14 4.28
CA LEU A 192 -3.00 -6.44 3.85
C LEU A 192 -1.46 -6.41 3.72
N GLU A 193 -0.90 -5.36 3.10
CA GLU A 193 0.55 -5.19 3.02
C GLU A 193 1.18 -5.13 4.41
N ALA A 194 0.63 -4.29 5.31
CA ALA A 194 1.15 -4.15 6.66
C ALA A 194 1.09 -5.48 7.42
N GLY A 195 0.01 -6.24 7.29
CA GLY A 195 -0.14 -7.57 7.87
C GLY A 195 0.88 -8.58 7.31
N LEU A 196 1.07 -8.61 5.99
CA LEU A 196 2.06 -9.49 5.35
C LEU A 196 3.50 -9.14 5.73
N SER A 197 3.82 -7.85 5.76
CA SER A 197 5.12 -7.34 6.19
C SER A 197 5.38 -7.64 7.67
N PHE A 198 4.36 -7.51 8.53
CA PHE A 198 4.42 -7.92 9.93
C PHE A 198 4.70 -9.43 10.08
N LEU A 199 4.05 -10.27 9.28
CA LEU A 199 4.31 -11.71 9.24
C LEU A 199 5.69 -12.06 8.63
N GLY A 200 6.35 -11.10 7.98
CA GLY A 200 7.66 -11.27 7.34
C GLY A 200 7.62 -11.90 5.96
N ILE A 201 6.45 -11.85 5.32
CA ILE A 201 6.24 -12.31 3.95
C ILE A 201 6.33 -11.13 2.97
N GLY A 202 6.08 -9.89 3.47
CA GLY A 202 6.06 -8.65 2.69
C GLY A 202 7.45 -8.08 2.38
N ALA A 203 7.58 -6.76 2.50
CA ALA A 203 8.82 -6.04 2.24
C ALA A 203 9.97 -6.58 3.09
N GLN A 204 11.10 -6.89 2.43
CA GLN A 204 12.30 -7.40 3.08
C GLN A 204 13.34 -6.28 3.29
N PRO A 205 14.17 -6.34 4.35
CA PRO A 205 15.27 -5.42 4.50
C PRO A 205 16.16 -5.38 3.23
N PRO A 206 16.70 -4.25 2.82
CA PRO A 206 16.71 -2.96 3.54
C PRO A 206 15.47 -2.08 3.32
N THR A 207 14.50 -2.51 2.52
CA THR A 207 13.31 -1.71 2.15
C THR A 207 12.39 -1.51 3.37
N PRO A 208 12.21 -0.26 3.85
CA PRO A 208 11.32 -0.01 4.97
C PRO A 208 9.86 -0.05 4.50
N SER A 209 9.00 -0.81 5.17
CA SER A 209 7.55 -0.64 5.15
C SER A 209 7.05 -0.42 6.57
N TRP A 210 5.89 0.21 6.73
CA TRP A 210 5.36 0.47 8.06
C TRP A 210 5.05 -0.84 8.80
N GLY A 211 4.55 -1.87 8.11
CA GLY A 211 4.32 -3.18 8.69
C GLY A 211 5.62 -3.88 9.15
N ALA A 212 6.68 -3.79 8.34
CA ALA A 212 7.99 -4.31 8.72
C ALA A 212 8.59 -3.55 9.91
N MET A 213 8.41 -2.22 9.98
CA MET A 213 8.87 -1.41 11.12
C MET A 213 8.16 -1.79 12.41
N ILE A 214 6.84 -2.09 12.37
CA ILE A 214 6.12 -2.61 13.53
C ILE A 214 6.71 -3.96 13.94
N LYS A 215 6.91 -4.87 12.98
CA LYS A 215 7.51 -6.18 13.24
C LYS A 215 8.89 -6.09 13.90
N GLU A 216 9.75 -5.21 13.41
CA GLU A 216 11.09 -5.01 13.95
C GLU A 216 11.07 -4.50 15.41
N ASN A 217 10.03 -3.74 15.77
CA ASN A 217 9.98 -2.98 17.01
C ASN A 217 8.83 -3.34 17.97
N TYR A 218 7.96 -4.33 17.64
CA TYR A 218 6.82 -4.65 18.51
C TYR A 218 7.22 -5.05 19.94
N GLY A 219 8.34 -5.75 20.10
CA GLY A 219 8.86 -6.14 21.40
C GLY A 219 9.31 -4.98 22.29
N TYR A 220 9.54 -3.81 21.72
CA TYR A 220 9.94 -2.59 22.44
C TYR A 220 8.75 -1.80 22.99
N ILE A 221 7.51 -2.19 22.70
CA ILE A 221 6.30 -1.50 23.21
C ILE A 221 6.26 -1.50 24.74
N ILE A 222 6.73 -2.56 25.38
CA ILE A 222 6.75 -2.71 26.85
C ILE A 222 7.97 -2.05 27.50
N ILE A 223 8.93 -1.55 26.71
CA ILE A 223 10.15 -0.93 27.24
C ILE A 223 9.91 0.58 27.39
N PRO A 224 10.06 1.14 28.60
CA PRO A 224 9.90 2.56 28.84
C PRO A 224 10.75 3.41 27.87
N GLY A 225 10.13 4.41 27.23
CA GLY A 225 10.80 5.30 26.29
C GLY A 225 10.99 4.77 24.87
N SER A 226 10.67 3.50 24.58
CA SER A 226 10.91 2.87 23.26
C SER A 226 9.61 2.51 22.50
N ALA A 227 8.46 2.61 23.14
CA ALA A 227 7.16 2.25 22.55
C ALA A 227 6.85 3.01 21.24
N HIS A 228 7.36 4.24 21.10
CA HIS A 228 7.18 5.09 19.93
C HIS A 228 7.70 4.46 18.63
N LEU A 229 8.69 3.57 18.70
CA LEU A 229 9.27 2.87 17.54
C LEU A 229 8.25 1.99 16.80
N ALA A 230 7.26 1.42 17.51
CA ALA A 230 6.18 0.65 16.91
C ALA A 230 4.88 1.46 16.77
N ILE A 231 4.62 2.41 17.69
CA ILE A 231 3.40 3.22 17.68
C ILE A 231 3.37 4.16 16.47
N PHE A 232 4.45 4.85 16.13
CA PHE A 232 4.44 5.78 15.00
C PHE A 232 4.16 5.12 13.64
N PRO A 233 4.76 3.98 13.26
CA PRO A 233 4.34 3.28 12.04
C PRO A 233 2.89 2.81 12.10
N GLY A 234 2.39 2.36 13.25
CA GLY A 234 0.99 2.00 13.45
C GLY A 234 0.03 3.18 13.26
N LEU A 235 0.36 4.34 13.82
CA LEU A 235 -0.39 5.58 13.61
C LEU A 235 -0.36 6.02 12.14
N ALA A 236 0.76 5.87 11.46
CA ALA A 236 0.86 6.19 10.02
C ALA A 236 -0.08 5.32 9.18
N ILE A 237 -0.14 4.01 9.44
CA ILE A 237 -1.10 3.09 8.79
C ILE A 237 -2.53 3.53 9.09
N MET A 238 -2.84 3.77 10.36
CA MET A 238 -4.18 4.19 10.80
C MET A 238 -4.63 5.48 10.10
N LEU A 239 -3.79 6.51 10.09
CA LEU A 239 -4.10 7.80 9.48
C LEU A 239 -4.29 7.68 7.96
N LEU A 240 -3.45 6.90 7.29
CA LEU A 240 -3.54 6.72 5.85
C LEU A 240 -4.80 5.93 5.45
N THR A 241 -5.09 4.83 6.15
CA THR A 241 -6.31 4.05 5.89
C THR A 241 -7.57 4.84 6.20
N MET A 242 -7.57 5.63 7.27
CA MET A 242 -8.67 6.52 7.63
C MET A 242 -8.88 7.61 6.57
N ALA A 243 -7.80 8.23 6.07
CA ALA A 243 -7.87 9.22 5.01
C ALA A 243 -8.52 8.66 3.74
N PHE A 244 -8.10 7.47 3.28
CA PHE A 244 -8.72 6.83 2.11
C PHE A 244 -10.15 6.35 2.35
N THR A 245 -10.49 5.95 3.57
CA THR A 245 -11.88 5.66 3.95
C THR A 245 -12.76 6.91 3.86
N PHE A 246 -12.27 8.05 4.31
CA PHE A 246 -12.98 9.33 4.14
C PHE A 246 -13.11 9.74 2.68
N VAL A 247 -12.07 9.53 1.86
CA VAL A 247 -12.15 9.76 0.41
C VAL A 247 -13.22 8.86 -0.21
N ALA A 248 -13.26 7.58 0.13
CA ALA A 248 -14.27 6.65 -0.38
C ALA A 248 -15.70 7.09 0.00
N ASN A 249 -15.91 7.50 1.26
CA ASN A 249 -17.21 7.98 1.72
C ASN A 249 -17.59 9.31 1.06
N GLY A 250 -16.67 10.27 0.98
CA GLY A 250 -16.91 11.55 0.31
C GLY A 250 -17.23 11.39 -1.19
N LEU A 251 -16.55 10.45 -1.88
CA LEU A 251 -16.88 10.10 -3.26
C LEU A 251 -18.28 9.49 -3.37
N ARG A 252 -18.65 8.60 -2.45
CA ARG A 252 -19.98 8.01 -2.41
C ARG A 252 -21.05 9.07 -2.24
N ASP A 253 -20.88 9.98 -1.26
CA ASP A 253 -21.83 11.04 -0.96
C ASP A 253 -21.96 12.03 -2.10
N ALA A 254 -20.85 12.40 -2.75
CA ALA A 254 -20.84 13.29 -3.91
C ALA A 254 -21.53 12.69 -5.15
N MET A 255 -21.55 11.37 -5.26
CA MET A 255 -22.16 10.65 -6.39
C MET A 255 -23.60 10.20 -6.14
N ASP A 256 -24.06 10.25 -4.89
CA ASP A 256 -25.47 9.98 -4.56
C ASP A 256 -26.32 11.21 -4.85
N SER A 257 -26.90 11.24 -6.05
CA SER A 257 -27.77 12.35 -6.51
C SER A 257 -29.04 12.54 -5.67
N ARG A 258 -29.40 11.62 -4.78
CA ARG A 258 -30.57 11.73 -3.90
C ARG A 258 -30.38 12.74 -2.78
N THR A 259 -29.15 13.01 -2.35
CA THR A 259 -28.84 13.98 -1.28
C THR A 259 -28.98 15.45 -1.71
N GLN A 260 -28.96 15.75 -3.02
CA GLN A 260 -29.05 17.14 -3.47
C GLN A 260 -30.46 17.74 -3.39
N PHE A 261 -31.51 16.95 -3.23
CA PHE A 261 -32.89 17.46 -3.13
C PHE A 261 -33.34 17.82 -1.70
N THR A 262 -32.56 17.51 -0.67
CA THR A 262 -32.98 17.74 0.73
C THR A 262 -32.45 19.07 1.31
N ILE A 263 -31.63 19.83 0.58
CA ILE A 263 -31.03 21.10 1.08
C ILE A 263 -31.76 22.34 0.47
N SER A 264 -32.72 22.16 -0.43
CA SER A 264 -33.49 23.25 -1.07
C SER A 264 -34.98 23.27 -0.68
N GLY A 265 -35.33 22.77 0.50
CA GLY A 265 -36.68 22.84 1.07
C GLY A 265 -36.72 23.67 2.33
#